data_4734d84618a9865976795b15313c57a5
#
_entry.id   4734d84618a9865976795b15313c57a5
#
_cell.length_a   1.000
_cell.length_b   1.000
_cell.length_c   1.000
_cell.angle_alpha   90.00
_cell.angle_beta   90.00
_cell.angle_gamma   90.00
#
_symmetry.space_group_name_H-M   'P 1'
#
loop_
_entity.id
_entity.type
_entity.pdbx_description
1 polymer ?
#
loop_
_entity_poly.entity_id
_entity_poly.type
_entity_poly.pdbx_seq_one_letter_code
_entity_poly.pdbx_strand_id
1 'polypeptide(L)'
;ENGDGNTLTLQISASRADTTGTDTLTLKDGDGNTLYTTTTLTFVTTTEFTVDFSTNSFTVPKGLTKYIYVYADTSKFEDTGDSIQVWLDDTASDIDWGINGSGSYNHGDIIFRGDKYGGAFAKA
;
A
#
# COMPACT_ATOMS: atom_id res chain seq x y z
N GLU A 1 13.24 -15.79 -13.40
CA GLU A 1 13.52 -15.42 -12.01
C GLU A 1 12.24 -14.94 -11.35
N ASN A 2 12.06 -15.24 -10.07
CA ASN A 2 10.94 -14.75 -9.28
C ASN A 2 11.27 -13.39 -8.68
N GLY A 3 10.29 -12.51 -8.57
CA GLY A 3 10.39 -11.28 -7.81
C GLY A 3 9.79 -11.45 -6.41
N ASP A 4 10.51 -11.06 -5.39
CA ASP A 4 10.09 -11.18 -3.99
C ASP A 4 10.02 -9.79 -3.35
N GLY A 5 8.86 -9.42 -2.83
CA GLY A 5 8.67 -8.17 -2.11
C GLY A 5 9.45 -8.16 -0.81
N ASN A 6 10.25 -7.13 -0.59
CA ASN A 6 10.89 -6.86 0.70
C ASN A 6 10.08 -5.82 1.48
N THR A 7 9.99 -4.62 0.96
CA THR A 7 9.16 -3.55 1.54
C THR A 7 8.41 -2.78 0.45
N LEU A 8 7.28 -2.21 0.84
CA LEU A 8 6.46 -1.35 0.00
C LEU A 8 5.96 -0.18 0.83
N THR A 9 6.27 1.05 0.43
CA THR A 9 5.77 2.25 1.10
C THR A 9 4.63 2.86 0.30
N LEU A 10 3.49 3.00 0.93
CA LEU A 10 2.30 3.63 0.37
C LEU A 10 2.15 5.04 0.92
N GLN A 11 1.76 5.96 0.04
CA GLN A 11 1.39 7.31 0.40
C GLN A 11 -0.12 7.36 0.66
N ILE A 12 -0.52 8.02 1.73
CA ILE A 12 -1.92 8.19 2.12
C ILE A 12 -2.19 9.67 2.29
N SER A 13 -3.18 10.19 1.59
CA SER A 13 -3.71 11.53 1.79
C SER A 13 -5.19 11.41 2.18
N ALA A 14 -5.52 11.86 3.37
CA ALA A 14 -6.86 11.74 3.91
C ALA A 14 -7.31 13.03 4.57
N SER A 15 -8.62 13.25 4.56
CA SER A 15 -9.30 14.33 5.29
C SER A 15 -10.59 13.78 5.84
N ARG A 16 -10.80 13.93 7.14
CA ARG A 16 -11.96 13.43 7.86
C ARG A 16 -12.34 14.40 8.98
N ALA A 17 -13.62 14.70 9.10
CA ALA A 17 -14.09 15.63 10.14
C ALA A 17 -13.97 15.04 11.54
N ASP A 18 -14.31 13.76 11.71
CA ASP A 18 -14.03 13.04 12.95
C ASP A 18 -12.56 12.65 13.01
N THR A 19 -11.81 13.27 13.92
CA THR A 19 -10.37 13.04 14.08
C THR A 19 -10.05 12.05 15.21
N THR A 20 -11.05 11.39 15.78
CA THR A 20 -10.85 10.49 16.92
C THR A 20 -10.41 9.09 16.50
N GLY A 21 -9.58 8.48 17.34
CA GLY A 21 -9.17 7.08 17.22
C GLY A 21 -8.25 6.80 16.03
N THR A 22 -7.97 5.53 15.85
CA THR A 22 -7.14 5.00 14.77
C THR A 22 -7.98 4.33 13.70
N ASP A 23 -7.39 4.11 12.55
CA ASP A 23 -8.02 3.55 11.37
C ASP A 23 -7.28 2.29 10.90
N THR A 24 -7.94 1.47 10.11
CA THR A 24 -7.39 0.21 9.63
C THR A 24 -7.09 0.27 8.13
N LEU A 25 -5.88 -0.14 7.77
CA LEU A 25 -5.45 -0.39 6.40
C LEU A 25 -5.04 -1.84 6.28
N THR A 26 -5.53 -2.53 5.25
CA THR A 26 -5.22 -3.94 5.00
C THR A 26 -4.77 -4.13 3.56
N LEU A 27 -3.68 -4.86 3.37
CA LEU A 27 -3.23 -5.31 2.06
C LEU A 27 -3.51 -6.80 1.90
N LYS A 28 -4.07 -7.15 0.75
CA LYS A 28 -4.35 -8.55 0.38
C LYS A 28 -3.79 -8.87 -0.99
N ASP A 29 -3.49 -10.15 -1.22
CA ASP A 29 -3.19 -10.66 -2.56
C ASP A 29 -4.47 -10.97 -3.35
N GLY A 30 -4.30 -11.43 -4.60
CA GLY A 30 -5.42 -11.78 -5.47
C GLY A 30 -6.22 -13.00 -5.02
N ASP A 31 -5.68 -13.81 -4.12
CA ASP A 31 -6.35 -14.99 -3.56
C ASP A 31 -7.10 -14.66 -2.25
N GLY A 32 -7.06 -13.40 -1.81
CA GLY A 32 -7.72 -12.94 -0.60
C GLY A 32 -6.92 -13.13 0.69
N ASN A 33 -5.66 -13.58 0.58
CA ASN A 33 -4.80 -13.69 1.75
C ASN A 33 -4.34 -12.32 2.21
N THR A 34 -4.38 -12.08 3.52
CA THR A 34 -3.89 -10.84 4.11
C THR A 34 -2.37 -10.84 4.11
N LEU A 35 -1.77 -9.86 3.40
CA LEU A 35 -0.34 -9.64 3.39
C LEU A 35 0.09 -8.80 4.59
N TYR A 36 -0.69 -7.77 4.92
CA TYR A 36 -0.42 -6.90 6.05
C TYR A 36 -1.68 -6.17 6.52
N THR A 37 -1.76 -5.91 7.82
CA THR A 37 -2.81 -5.08 8.41
C THR A 37 -2.20 -4.15 9.46
N THR A 38 -2.60 -2.88 9.44
CA THR A 38 -2.31 -1.94 10.52
C THR A 38 -3.58 -1.31 11.05
N THR A 39 -3.59 -1.02 12.34
CA THR A 39 -4.67 -0.32 13.05
C THR A 39 -4.15 0.93 13.77
N THR A 40 -2.94 1.37 13.45
CA THR A 40 -2.27 2.49 14.14
C THR A 40 -2.26 3.79 13.35
N LEU A 41 -2.77 3.77 12.12
CA LEU A 41 -2.88 4.97 11.29
C LEU A 41 -4.03 5.85 11.74
N THR A 42 -3.97 7.12 11.35
CA THR A 42 -5.08 8.06 11.50
C THR A 42 -5.31 8.75 10.16
N PHE A 43 -6.49 8.57 9.58
CA PHE A 43 -6.83 9.08 8.24
C PHE A 43 -7.33 10.52 8.29
N VAL A 44 -6.54 11.43 8.85
CA VAL A 44 -6.89 12.84 9.00
C VAL A 44 -5.91 13.80 8.31
N THR A 45 -4.81 13.26 7.77
CA THR A 45 -3.78 14.05 7.11
C THR A 45 -2.99 13.16 6.14
N THR A 46 -1.99 13.74 5.49
CA THR A 46 -1.05 12.97 4.64
C THR A 46 -0.04 12.23 5.51
N THR A 47 0.14 10.95 5.24
CA THR A 47 1.10 10.09 5.93
C THR A 47 1.64 9.02 5.00
N GLU A 48 2.67 8.32 5.47
CA GLU A 48 3.26 7.17 4.79
C GLU A 48 3.02 5.90 5.59
N PHE A 49 2.93 4.78 4.91
CA PHE A 49 2.79 3.48 5.52
C PHE A 49 3.69 2.47 4.80
N THR A 50 4.63 1.88 5.54
CA THR A 50 5.56 0.88 5.00
C THR A 50 5.13 -0.52 5.38
N VAL A 51 4.95 -1.36 4.36
CA VAL A 51 4.68 -2.79 4.48
C VAL A 51 6.01 -3.53 4.43
N ASP A 52 6.24 -4.39 5.41
CA ASP A 52 7.36 -5.34 5.44
C ASP A 52 6.81 -6.74 5.16
N PHE A 53 7.27 -7.36 4.07
CA PHE A 53 6.84 -8.69 3.66
C PHE A 53 7.59 -9.84 4.35
N SER A 54 8.41 -9.56 5.36
CA SER A 54 9.14 -10.59 6.10
C SER A 54 8.24 -11.57 6.84
N THR A 55 7.04 -11.13 7.25
CA THR A 55 6.06 -11.97 7.96
C THR A 55 5.15 -12.74 7.00
N ASN A 56 4.65 -12.05 5.97
CA ASN A 56 3.79 -12.64 4.95
C ASN A 56 4.40 -12.37 3.59
N SER A 57 5.14 -13.31 3.06
CA SER A 57 5.87 -13.17 1.82
C SER A 57 4.95 -12.90 0.63
N PHE A 58 5.42 -12.03 -0.26
CA PHE A 58 4.77 -11.74 -1.53
C PHE A 58 5.76 -12.02 -2.66
N THR A 59 5.53 -13.09 -3.39
CA THR A 59 6.39 -13.53 -4.50
C THR A 59 5.62 -13.48 -5.81
N VAL A 60 6.23 -12.87 -6.82
CA VAL A 60 5.74 -12.89 -8.20
C VAL A 60 6.56 -13.90 -8.99
N PRO A 61 5.99 -15.07 -9.35
CA PRO A 61 6.70 -16.05 -10.15
C PRO A 61 7.07 -15.51 -11.54
N LYS A 62 8.16 -16.02 -12.09
CA LYS A 62 8.61 -15.67 -13.44
C LYS A 62 7.48 -15.75 -14.46
N GLY A 63 7.31 -14.68 -15.21
CA GLY A 63 6.32 -14.60 -16.29
C GLY A 63 4.88 -14.39 -15.86
N LEU A 64 4.62 -14.24 -14.56
CA LEU A 64 3.29 -13.96 -14.03
C LEU A 64 3.16 -12.52 -13.57
N THR A 65 1.91 -12.08 -13.46
CA THR A 65 1.54 -10.80 -12.84
C THR A 65 0.72 -11.10 -11.60
N LYS A 66 1.01 -10.40 -10.52
CA LYS A 66 0.22 -10.43 -9.29
C LYS A 66 -0.25 -9.05 -8.92
N TYR A 67 -1.35 -8.99 -8.19
CA TYR A 67 -1.94 -7.75 -7.70
C TYR A 67 -1.88 -7.69 -6.19
N ILE A 68 -1.67 -6.51 -5.67
CA ILE A 68 -1.87 -6.18 -4.27
C ILE A 68 -3.09 -5.27 -4.19
N TYR A 69 -4.06 -5.68 -3.39
CA TYR A 69 -5.28 -4.91 -3.13
C TYR A 69 -5.16 -4.21 -1.78
N VAL A 70 -5.42 -2.91 -1.79
CA VAL A 70 -5.37 -2.07 -0.59
C VAL A 70 -6.80 -1.77 -0.15
N TYR A 71 -7.12 -2.10 1.09
CA TYR A 71 -8.41 -1.84 1.73
C TYR A 71 -8.23 -0.85 2.87
N ALA A 72 -8.96 0.24 2.84
CA ALA A 72 -9.04 1.19 3.93
C ALA A 72 -10.42 1.10 4.59
N ASP A 73 -10.46 1.05 5.92
CA ASP A 73 -11.73 1.16 6.65
C ASP A 73 -12.22 2.60 6.60
N THR A 74 -13.34 2.82 5.94
CA THR A 74 -13.97 4.14 5.80
C THR A 74 -15.19 4.31 6.69
N SER A 75 -15.35 3.47 7.71
CA SER A 75 -16.51 3.52 8.61
C SER A 75 -16.69 4.85 9.34
N LYS A 76 -15.59 5.60 9.52
CA LYS A 76 -15.60 6.91 10.16
C LYS A 76 -15.68 8.09 9.17
N PHE A 77 -15.82 7.82 7.88
CA PHE A 77 -16.00 8.84 6.85
C PHE A 77 -17.50 9.12 6.72
N GLU A 78 -18.03 9.88 7.64
CA GLU A 78 -19.47 10.10 7.79
C GLU A 78 -19.94 11.44 7.22
N ASP A 79 -19.05 12.41 7.13
CA ASP A 79 -19.36 13.75 6.69
C ASP A 79 -19.11 13.97 5.19
N THR A 80 -19.93 14.81 4.59
CA THR A 80 -19.74 15.22 3.19
C THR A 80 -18.37 15.88 3.01
N GLY A 81 -17.57 15.35 2.08
CA GLY A 81 -16.23 15.85 1.82
C GLY A 81 -15.12 15.06 2.49
N ASP A 82 -15.46 14.15 3.41
CA ASP A 82 -14.48 13.20 3.93
C ASP A 82 -13.89 12.37 2.78
N SER A 83 -12.58 12.24 2.73
CA SER A 83 -11.91 11.62 1.59
C SER A 83 -10.61 10.93 1.98
N ILE A 84 -10.23 9.91 1.22
CA ILE A 84 -8.96 9.24 1.32
C ILE A 84 -8.46 8.88 -0.07
N GLN A 85 -7.17 9.07 -0.29
CA GLN A 85 -6.45 8.57 -1.45
C GLN A 85 -5.23 7.80 -0.98
N VAL A 86 -5.01 6.61 -1.54
CA VAL A 86 -3.84 5.79 -1.30
C VAL A 86 -3.15 5.55 -2.64
N TRP A 87 -1.85 5.77 -2.70
CA TRP A 87 -1.10 5.57 -3.94
C TRP A 87 0.33 5.09 -3.66
N LEU A 88 0.95 4.55 -4.70
CA LEU A 88 2.36 4.26 -4.77
C LEU A 88 3.03 5.39 -5.53
N ASP A 89 4.03 6.00 -4.92
CA ASP A 89 4.82 7.08 -5.51
C ASP A 89 6.00 6.50 -6.31
N ASP A 90 6.67 7.31 -7.10
CA ASP A 90 7.87 6.93 -7.85
C ASP A 90 9.18 7.21 -7.10
N THR A 91 9.11 7.38 -5.80
CA THR A 91 10.29 7.51 -4.95
C THR A 91 11.05 6.19 -4.88
N ALA A 92 12.35 6.22 -5.14
CA ALA A 92 13.16 5.00 -5.25
C ALA A 92 13.11 4.08 -4.02
N SER A 93 12.97 4.68 -2.83
CA SER A 93 12.89 3.94 -1.56
C SER A 93 11.52 3.34 -1.27
N ASP A 94 10.47 3.69 -2.04
CA ASP A 94 9.11 3.22 -1.76
C ASP A 94 8.88 1.76 -2.17
N ILE A 95 9.76 1.24 -3.02
CA ILE A 95 9.75 -0.16 -3.43
C ILE A 95 11.13 -0.77 -3.18
N ASP A 96 11.18 -1.81 -2.38
CA ASP A 96 12.35 -2.66 -2.21
C ASP A 96 11.97 -4.10 -2.58
N TRP A 97 12.71 -4.68 -3.50
CA TRP A 97 12.37 -5.95 -4.13
C TRP A 97 13.59 -6.87 -4.19
N GLY A 98 13.40 -8.15 -3.95
CA GLY A 98 14.43 -9.19 -4.13
C GLY A 98 14.21 -9.98 -5.42
N ILE A 99 15.22 -10.73 -5.81
CA ILE A 99 15.15 -11.69 -6.93
C ILE A 99 15.55 -13.06 -6.42
N ASN A 100 14.69 -14.06 -6.60
CA ASN A 100 14.90 -15.43 -6.11
C ASN A 100 15.24 -15.50 -4.61
N GLY A 101 14.57 -14.69 -3.80
CA GLY A 101 14.76 -14.65 -2.34
C GLY A 101 16.01 -13.92 -1.87
N SER A 102 16.68 -13.16 -2.72
CA SER A 102 17.89 -12.43 -2.34
C SER A 102 18.01 -11.08 -3.02
N GLY A 103 18.84 -10.23 -2.43
CA GLY A 103 19.10 -8.89 -2.94
C GLY A 103 18.08 -7.85 -2.49
N SER A 104 18.36 -6.61 -2.83
CA SER A 104 17.53 -5.45 -2.58
C SER A 104 17.62 -4.57 -3.83
N TYR A 105 16.50 -4.44 -4.52
CA TYR A 105 16.37 -3.67 -5.74
C TYR A 105 15.24 -2.66 -5.52
N ASN A 106 15.51 -1.41 -5.76
CA ASN A 106 14.53 -0.36 -5.64
C ASN A 106 13.94 0.02 -7.00
N HIS A 107 13.04 0.98 -7.02
CA HIS A 107 12.40 1.44 -8.23
C HIS A 107 13.39 1.92 -9.32
N GLY A 108 14.60 2.34 -8.95
CA GLY A 108 15.64 2.67 -9.93
C GLY A 108 16.20 1.46 -10.69
N ASP A 109 16.03 0.27 -10.13
CA ASP A 109 16.51 -0.99 -10.69
C ASP A 109 15.42 -1.79 -11.42
N ILE A 110 14.15 -1.39 -11.27
CA ILE A 110 12.98 -2.02 -11.89
C ILE A 110 12.24 -1.03 -12.78
N ILE A 111 11.41 -1.54 -13.67
CA ILE A 111 10.57 -0.68 -14.50
C ILE A 111 9.33 -0.26 -13.68
N PHE A 112 9.28 1.01 -13.32
CA PHE A 112 8.13 1.66 -12.73
C PHE A 112 7.37 2.45 -13.80
N ARG A 113 6.06 2.30 -13.84
CA ARG A 113 5.25 2.96 -14.88
C ARG A 113 4.21 3.88 -14.24
N GLY A 114 4.37 5.18 -14.49
CA GLY A 114 3.52 6.25 -13.99
C GLY A 114 4.03 6.82 -12.67
N ASP A 115 3.49 7.97 -12.31
CA ASP A 115 3.93 8.73 -11.15
C ASP A 115 3.14 8.37 -9.89
N LYS A 116 1.90 7.90 -10.07
CA LYS A 116 1.00 7.50 -8.97
C LYS A 116 0.10 6.35 -9.39
N TYR A 117 0.03 5.34 -8.53
CA TYR A 117 -0.90 4.24 -8.67
C TYR A 117 -1.69 4.07 -7.37
N GLY A 118 -3.00 4.09 -7.45
CA GLY A 118 -3.84 3.88 -6.29
C GLY A 118 -5.29 4.26 -6.54
N GLY A 119 -6.07 4.17 -5.49
CA GLY A 119 -7.48 4.47 -5.47
C GLY A 119 -7.83 5.65 -4.59
N ALA A 120 -9.02 6.18 -4.78
CA ALA A 120 -9.55 7.25 -3.97
C ALA A 120 -11.00 6.96 -3.57
N PHE A 121 -11.38 7.44 -2.41
CA PHE A 121 -12.75 7.46 -1.91
C PHE A 121 -13.09 8.87 -1.46
N ALA A 122 -14.30 9.31 -1.76
CA ALA A 122 -14.85 10.55 -1.22
C ALA A 122 -16.30 10.31 -0.81
N LYS A 123 -16.65 10.77 0.38
CA LYS A 123 -18.03 10.75 0.87
C LYS A 123 -18.84 11.86 0.20
N ALA A 124 -19.87 11.45 -0.47
CA ALA A 124 -20.80 12.38 -1.11
C ALA A 124 -21.78 12.99 -0.10
#